data_92d41bf26894efa48efe71afb58696e4
#
_entry.id   92d41bf26894efa48efe71afb58696e4
#
_cell.length_a   1.000
_cell.length_b   1.000
_cell.length_c   1.000
_cell.angle_alpha   90.00
_cell.angle_beta   90.00
_cell.angle_gamma   90.00
#
_symmetry.space_group_name_H-M   'P 1'
#
loop_
_entity.id
_entity.type
_entity.pdbx_description
1 polymer ?
#
loop_
_entity_poly.entity_id
_entity_poly.type
_entity_poly.pdbx_seq_one_letter_code
_entity_poly.pdbx_strand_id
1 'polypeptide(L)'
;GLGDVYKRQDMRNLLGGKGANLAEMNLIGVPVPPGFTITTEVCIEYYELGKDKVVELLKADVEKAIANIETLMNSKFGDVANPLLVSVRSGARASMPGMMDTILNLGLNDEVVEGLSRKTGNARFAWDSYRRFVQMYGDVVLGMKPTSKEDIDPFEAIIEEVKKAKGVKLDNELDVEDLKTLVSKFKAAVKAQTGQDFPTCAYEQLWGAICAVFNSWMNERAILYRKMEGIPDEWGTAVSVQ
;
A
#
# COMPACT_ATOMS: atom_id res chain seq x y z
N GLY A 1 -10.99 14.57 14.29
CA GLY A 1 -10.69 13.57 15.25
C GLY A 1 -10.74 12.21 14.61
N LEU A 2 -9.69 11.46 14.72
CA LEU A 2 -9.61 10.03 14.44
C LEU A 2 -10.51 9.29 15.46
N GLY A 3 -11.77 9.72 15.51
CA GLY A 3 -12.72 9.32 16.52
C GLY A 3 -13.10 7.89 16.38
N ASP A 4 -12.76 7.23 17.35
CA ASP A 4 -13.16 5.93 17.72
C ASP A 4 -14.60 5.69 17.68
N VAL A 5 -15.44 5.17 17.46
CA VAL A 5 -16.77 4.78 17.93
C VAL A 5 -17.96 5.25 17.10
N TYR A 6 -17.87 6.32 16.34
CA TYR A 6 -19.04 6.90 15.64
C TYR A 6 -19.06 6.69 14.12
N LYS A 7 -18.14 5.90 13.61
CA LYS A 7 -18.10 5.57 12.19
C LYS A 7 -19.19 4.55 11.88
N ARG A 8 -20.15 4.94 11.04
CA ARG A 8 -21.27 4.10 10.63
C ARG A 8 -21.34 4.00 9.10
N GLN A 9 -22.18 3.13 8.61
CA GLN A 9 -22.43 2.97 7.17
C GLN A 9 -22.93 4.27 6.52
N ASP A 10 -23.63 5.13 7.25
CA ASP A 10 -24.07 6.45 6.81
C ASP A 10 -22.90 7.42 6.58
N MET A 11 -21.72 7.18 7.16
CA MET A 11 -20.50 7.94 6.90
C MET A 11 -19.73 7.49 5.64
N ARG A 12 -20.36 6.70 4.78
CA ARG A 12 -19.76 6.19 3.55
C ARG A 12 -19.21 7.30 2.63
N ASN A 13 -19.82 8.46 2.64
CA ASN A 13 -19.38 9.60 1.85
C ASN A 13 -17.99 10.10 2.26
N LEU A 14 -17.69 10.05 3.54
CA LEU A 14 -16.46 10.54 4.15
C LEU A 14 -15.38 9.44 4.21
N LEU A 15 -15.77 8.23 4.60
CA LEU A 15 -14.85 7.11 4.85
C LEU A 15 -14.64 6.23 3.62
N GLY A 16 -15.41 6.45 2.55
CA GLY A 16 -15.50 5.50 1.45
C GLY A 16 -16.25 4.22 1.85
N GLY A 17 -16.54 3.37 0.87
CA GLY A 17 -17.26 2.12 1.13
C GLY A 17 -16.51 1.16 2.05
N LYS A 18 -15.21 1.00 1.85
CA LYS A 18 -14.39 0.11 2.68
C LYS A 18 -14.27 0.60 4.13
N GLY A 19 -14.00 1.89 4.33
CA GLY A 19 -13.85 2.45 5.68
C GLY A 19 -15.16 2.37 6.47
N ALA A 20 -16.28 2.67 5.84
CA ALA A 20 -17.61 2.58 6.47
C ALA A 20 -17.96 1.12 6.83
N ASN A 21 -17.72 0.16 5.95
CA ASN A 21 -17.98 -1.25 6.21
C ASN A 21 -17.08 -1.80 7.34
N LEU A 22 -15.80 -1.46 7.37
CA LEU A 22 -14.89 -1.86 8.46
C LEU A 22 -15.35 -1.30 9.82
N ALA A 23 -15.82 -0.05 9.82
CA ALA A 23 -16.38 0.56 11.04
C ALA A 23 -17.64 -0.16 11.52
N GLU A 24 -18.55 -0.51 10.62
CA GLU A 24 -19.77 -1.25 10.92
C GLU A 24 -19.44 -2.67 11.44
N MET A 25 -18.54 -3.38 10.78
CA MET A 25 -18.07 -4.69 11.23
C MET A 25 -17.51 -4.65 12.66
N ASN A 26 -16.72 -3.62 12.98
CA ASN A 26 -16.19 -3.43 14.32
C ASN A 26 -17.30 -3.17 15.36
N LEU A 27 -18.32 -2.36 15.00
CA LEU A 27 -19.45 -2.06 15.88
C LEU A 27 -20.30 -3.29 16.22
N ILE A 28 -20.46 -4.22 15.29
CA ILE A 28 -21.19 -5.48 15.51
C ILE A 28 -20.33 -6.60 16.10
N GLY A 29 -19.09 -6.29 16.50
CA GLY A 29 -18.18 -7.22 17.18
C GLY A 29 -17.43 -8.20 16.28
N VAL A 30 -17.41 -7.98 14.96
CA VAL A 30 -16.56 -8.75 14.05
C VAL A 30 -15.10 -8.33 14.25
N PRO A 31 -14.16 -9.27 14.40
CA PRO A 31 -12.74 -8.91 14.51
C PRO A 31 -12.24 -8.18 13.26
N VAL A 32 -11.86 -6.92 13.42
CA VAL A 32 -11.29 -6.08 12.37
C VAL A 32 -9.88 -5.69 12.79
N PRO A 33 -8.86 -5.84 11.90
CA PRO A 33 -7.53 -5.35 12.19
C PRO A 33 -7.55 -3.86 12.53
N PRO A 34 -6.76 -3.39 13.52
CA PRO A 34 -6.70 -1.98 13.85
C PRO A 34 -6.18 -1.17 12.66
N GLY A 35 -6.72 0.03 12.51
CA GLY A 35 -6.38 0.89 11.39
C GLY A 35 -7.00 2.27 11.51
N PHE A 36 -6.76 3.11 10.52
CA PHE A 36 -7.38 4.43 10.41
C PHE A 36 -7.72 4.75 8.96
N THR A 37 -8.57 5.74 8.78
CA THR A 37 -8.99 6.21 7.45
C THR A 37 -8.69 7.70 7.33
N ILE A 38 -7.95 8.07 6.29
CA ILE A 38 -7.85 9.44 5.80
C ILE A 38 -9.06 9.67 4.91
N THR A 39 -9.82 10.73 5.20
CA THR A 39 -11.15 10.95 4.61
C THR A 39 -11.09 11.41 3.15
N THR A 40 -12.21 11.30 2.45
CA THR A 40 -12.34 11.72 1.05
C THR A 40 -12.10 13.22 0.85
N GLU A 41 -12.39 14.04 1.86
CA GLU A 41 -12.16 15.49 1.83
C GLU A 41 -10.67 15.81 1.64
N VAL A 42 -9.79 15.06 2.29
CA VAL A 42 -8.34 15.23 2.15
C VAL A 42 -7.86 14.94 0.72
N CYS A 43 -8.53 14.03 0.00
CA CYS A 43 -8.22 13.79 -1.41
C CYS A 43 -8.44 15.06 -2.25
N ILE A 44 -9.50 15.80 -1.99
CA ILE A 44 -9.78 17.06 -2.69
C ILE A 44 -8.74 18.11 -2.30
N GLU A 45 -8.45 18.28 -1.01
CA GLU A 45 -7.38 19.17 -0.54
C GLU A 45 -6.01 18.82 -1.16
N TYR A 46 -5.74 17.55 -1.40
CA TYR A 46 -4.51 17.10 -2.05
C TYR A 46 -4.35 17.68 -3.47
N TYR A 47 -5.44 17.76 -4.22
CA TYR A 47 -5.41 18.37 -5.56
C TYR A 47 -5.43 19.90 -5.53
N GLU A 48 -5.99 20.51 -4.50
CA GLU A 48 -6.03 21.97 -4.33
C GLU A 48 -4.72 22.55 -3.79
N LEU A 49 -4.16 21.92 -2.75
CA LEU A 49 -3.00 22.44 -2.00
C LEU A 49 -1.66 21.83 -2.45
N GLY A 50 -1.71 20.68 -3.12
CA GLY A 50 -0.53 19.92 -3.51
C GLY A 50 -0.01 18.95 -2.45
N LYS A 51 0.79 17.98 -2.90
CA LYS A 51 1.32 16.88 -2.10
C LYS A 51 2.01 17.34 -0.82
N ASP A 52 2.98 18.24 -0.94
CA ASP A 52 3.85 18.61 0.20
C ASP A 52 3.07 19.28 1.31
N LYS A 53 2.11 20.13 0.94
CA LYS A 53 1.27 20.82 1.92
C LYS A 53 0.34 19.87 2.65
N VAL A 54 -0.28 18.95 1.96
CA VAL A 54 -1.17 17.96 2.58
C VAL A 54 -0.41 17.01 3.48
N VAL A 55 0.79 16.56 3.07
CA VAL A 55 1.65 15.73 3.92
C VAL A 55 2.02 16.48 5.21
N GLU A 56 2.40 17.75 5.11
CA GLU A 56 2.71 18.60 6.27
C GLU A 56 1.52 18.69 7.24
N LEU A 57 0.31 18.92 6.72
CA LEU A 57 -0.91 19.06 7.53
C LEU A 57 -1.32 17.76 8.23
N LEU A 58 -1.12 16.60 7.58
CA LEU A 58 -1.53 15.32 8.10
C LEU A 58 -0.49 14.63 8.98
N LYS A 59 0.77 15.08 8.94
CA LYS A 59 1.90 14.35 9.53
C LYS A 59 1.65 13.95 10.99
N ALA A 60 1.28 14.91 11.83
CA ALA A 60 1.05 14.67 13.26
C ALA A 60 -0.09 13.68 13.51
N ASP A 61 -1.18 13.76 12.75
CA ASP A 61 -2.34 12.89 12.91
C ASP A 61 -2.03 11.47 12.44
N VAL A 62 -1.30 11.31 11.35
CA VAL A 62 -0.87 9.99 10.83
C VAL A 62 0.11 9.33 11.79
N GLU A 63 1.10 10.06 12.31
CA GLU A 63 2.06 9.54 13.30
C GLU A 63 1.33 9.08 14.58
N LYS A 64 0.37 9.86 15.06
CA LYS A 64 -0.46 9.49 16.21
C LYS A 64 -1.31 8.25 15.95
N ALA A 65 -1.88 8.14 14.75
CA ALA A 65 -2.68 6.98 14.36
C ALA A 65 -1.83 5.71 14.24
N ILE A 66 -0.64 5.80 13.67
CA ILE A 66 0.33 4.69 13.64
C ILE A 66 0.72 4.28 15.06
N ALA A 67 1.04 5.23 15.95
CA ALA A 67 1.37 4.93 17.35
C ALA A 67 0.23 4.18 18.08
N ASN A 68 -1.02 4.50 17.77
CA ASN A 68 -2.17 3.76 18.30
C ASN A 68 -2.22 2.32 17.78
N ILE A 69 -1.98 2.09 16.47
CA ILE A 69 -1.91 0.74 15.91
C ILE A 69 -0.74 -0.04 16.55
N GLU A 70 0.42 0.59 16.70
CA GLU A 70 1.59 -0.01 17.36
C GLU A 70 1.26 -0.52 18.77
N THR A 71 0.54 0.30 19.55
CA THR A 71 0.10 -0.06 20.88
C THR A 71 -0.88 -1.25 20.86
N LEU A 72 -1.88 -1.21 20.00
CA LEU A 72 -2.90 -2.27 19.88
C LEU A 72 -2.31 -3.60 19.39
N MET A 73 -1.32 -3.54 18.49
CA MET A 73 -0.66 -4.71 17.91
C MET A 73 0.56 -5.17 18.70
N ASN A 74 0.95 -4.43 19.75
CA ASN A 74 2.19 -4.66 20.49
C ASN A 74 3.39 -4.90 19.57
N SER A 75 3.55 -4.03 18.57
CA SER A 75 4.61 -4.10 17.57
C SER A 75 4.93 -2.68 17.08
N LYS A 76 6.03 -2.47 16.36
CA LYS A 76 6.47 -1.13 15.98
C LYS A 76 6.75 -1.01 14.49
N PHE A 77 6.23 0.05 13.89
CA PHE A 77 6.40 0.35 12.47
C PHE A 77 7.85 0.71 12.15
N GLY A 78 8.47 -0.07 11.25
CA GLY A 78 9.88 0.08 10.89
C GLY A 78 10.88 -0.52 11.90
N ASP A 79 10.41 -1.20 12.94
CA ASP A 79 11.29 -1.84 13.91
C ASP A 79 11.81 -3.19 13.38
N VAL A 80 13.09 -3.46 13.63
CA VAL A 80 13.75 -4.69 13.19
C VAL A 80 13.41 -5.88 14.09
N ALA A 81 13.26 -5.65 15.40
CA ALA A 81 13.04 -6.73 16.35
C ALA A 81 11.59 -7.24 16.37
N ASN A 82 10.64 -6.32 16.32
CA ASN A 82 9.22 -6.63 16.39
C ASN A 82 8.42 -5.77 15.39
N PRO A 83 8.56 -6.05 14.09
CA PRO A 83 8.00 -5.21 13.05
C PRO A 83 6.47 -5.23 13.02
N LEU A 84 5.87 -4.03 12.88
CA LEU A 84 4.53 -3.82 12.40
C LEU A 84 4.57 -3.58 10.91
N LEU A 85 3.77 -4.29 10.14
CA LEU A 85 3.54 -4.01 8.74
C LEU A 85 2.13 -3.47 8.56
N VAL A 86 1.96 -2.52 7.66
CA VAL A 86 0.66 -1.96 7.34
C VAL A 86 0.36 -2.06 5.85
N SER A 87 -0.92 -2.02 5.52
CA SER A 87 -1.40 -1.88 4.14
C SER A 87 -2.07 -0.53 3.95
N VAL A 88 -1.95 0.01 2.75
CA VAL A 88 -2.62 1.24 2.32
C VAL A 88 -3.56 0.89 1.18
N ARG A 89 -4.83 1.24 1.32
CA ARG A 89 -5.88 0.91 0.36
C ARG A 89 -6.75 2.11 0.05
N SER A 90 -7.19 2.21 -1.17
CA SER A 90 -8.24 3.14 -1.55
C SER A 90 -9.59 2.76 -0.96
N GLY A 91 -10.41 3.76 -0.69
CA GLY A 91 -11.77 3.59 -0.22
C GLY A 91 -12.72 4.60 -0.86
N ALA A 92 -13.00 4.45 -2.16
CA ALA A 92 -13.93 5.33 -2.84
C ALA A 92 -15.37 5.15 -2.31
N ARG A 93 -16.16 6.21 -2.39
CA ARG A 93 -17.58 6.22 -2.03
C ARG A 93 -18.41 5.26 -2.89
N ALA A 94 -18.09 5.18 -4.17
CA ALA A 94 -18.62 4.17 -5.09
C ALA A 94 -17.56 3.07 -5.32
N SER A 95 -18.02 1.84 -5.54
CA SER A 95 -17.11 0.74 -5.88
C SER A 95 -16.51 0.99 -7.27
N MET A 96 -15.19 0.94 -7.37
CA MET A 96 -14.44 1.12 -8.61
C MET A 96 -13.43 -0.03 -8.77
N PRO A 97 -13.90 -1.25 -9.12
CA PRO A 97 -13.05 -2.44 -9.16
C PRO A 97 -11.89 -2.31 -10.16
N GLY A 98 -10.66 -2.57 -9.72
CA GLY A 98 -9.47 -2.51 -10.56
C GLY A 98 -9.01 -1.11 -10.98
N MET A 99 -9.70 -0.04 -10.52
CA MET A 99 -9.33 1.35 -10.86
C MET A 99 -8.45 2.01 -9.81
N MET A 100 -8.49 1.51 -8.59
CA MET A 100 -7.81 2.09 -7.43
C MET A 100 -6.77 1.11 -6.85
N ASP A 101 -5.71 1.66 -6.32
CA ASP A 101 -4.54 0.90 -5.91
C ASP A 101 -4.60 0.43 -4.44
N THR A 102 -3.85 -0.63 -4.18
CA THR A 102 -3.59 -1.18 -2.84
C THR A 102 -2.10 -1.50 -2.73
N ILE A 103 -1.48 -1.11 -1.63
CA ILE A 103 -0.10 -1.45 -1.31
C ILE A 103 -0.07 -2.23 0.00
N LEU A 104 0.54 -3.41 0.00
CA LEU A 104 0.65 -4.31 1.15
C LEU A 104 2.07 -4.31 1.71
N ASN A 105 2.20 -4.69 2.97
CA ASN A 105 3.49 -4.97 3.63
C ASN A 105 4.43 -3.76 3.74
N LEU A 106 3.89 -2.53 3.85
CA LEU A 106 4.72 -1.36 4.13
C LEU A 106 5.44 -1.50 5.47
N GLY A 107 6.66 -1.04 5.50
CA GLY A 107 7.57 -1.15 6.65
C GLY A 107 8.72 -2.12 6.41
N LEU A 108 8.68 -2.95 5.35
CA LEU A 108 9.75 -3.87 5.01
C LEU A 108 10.96 -3.16 4.38
N ASN A 109 12.13 -3.58 4.80
CA ASN A 109 13.44 -3.29 4.22
C ASN A 109 14.36 -4.48 4.48
N ASP A 110 15.64 -4.38 4.11
CA ASP A 110 16.58 -5.50 4.22
C ASP A 110 16.82 -5.97 5.67
N GLU A 111 16.69 -5.08 6.64
CA GLU A 111 16.85 -5.42 8.07
C GLU A 111 15.52 -5.92 8.68
N VAL A 112 14.42 -5.26 8.36
CA VAL A 112 13.10 -5.60 8.90
C VAL A 112 12.63 -6.96 8.41
N VAL A 113 12.94 -7.36 7.17
CA VAL A 113 12.59 -8.69 6.65
C VAL A 113 13.22 -9.80 7.47
N GLU A 114 14.46 -9.62 7.93
CA GLU A 114 15.13 -10.59 8.82
C GLU A 114 14.44 -10.65 10.20
N GLY A 115 13.99 -9.51 10.72
CA GLY A 115 13.18 -9.45 11.93
C GLY A 115 11.84 -10.17 11.77
N LEU A 116 11.15 -9.97 10.67
CA LEU A 116 9.92 -10.68 10.34
C LEU A 116 10.15 -12.20 10.21
N SER A 117 11.25 -12.59 9.58
CA SER A 117 11.67 -14.00 9.47
C SER A 117 11.84 -14.64 10.84
N ARG A 118 12.52 -13.98 11.75
CA ARG A 118 12.70 -14.47 13.13
C ARG A 118 11.38 -14.54 13.89
N LYS A 119 10.57 -13.48 13.81
CA LYS A 119 9.27 -13.38 14.49
C LYS A 119 8.29 -14.47 14.06
N THR A 120 8.27 -14.79 12.77
CA THR A 120 7.33 -15.78 12.21
C THR A 120 7.90 -17.20 12.20
N GLY A 121 9.20 -17.36 12.35
CA GLY A 121 9.89 -18.63 12.14
C GLY A 121 9.84 -19.12 10.68
N ASN A 122 9.53 -18.24 9.73
CA ASN A 122 9.33 -18.57 8.33
C ASN A 122 10.03 -17.55 7.40
N ALA A 123 11.29 -17.82 7.10
CA ALA A 123 12.10 -16.95 6.23
C ALA A 123 11.51 -16.83 4.81
N ARG A 124 10.96 -17.92 4.27
CA ARG A 124 10.36 -17.88 2.94
C ARG A 124 9.16 -16.94 2.88
N PHE A 125 8.28 -17.02 3.87
CA PHE A 125 7.14 -16.10 3.99
C PHE A 125 7.61 -14.64 4.08
N ALA A 126 8.61 -14.35 4.93
CA ALA A 126 9.13 -13.00 5.11
C ALA A 126 9.71 -12.44 3.81
N TRP A 127 10.56 -13.19 3.11
CA TRP A 127 11.18 -12.76 1.87
C TRP A 127 10.20 -12.70 0.68
N ASP A 128 9.21 -13.59 0.61
CA ASP A 128 8.14 -13.48 -0.39
C ASP A 128 7.25 -12.24 -0.15
N SER A 129 6.97 -11.93 1.12
CA SER A 129 6.26 -10.70 1.49
C SER A 129 7.05 -9.45 1.07
N TYR A 130 8.36 -9.45 1.27
CA TYR A 130 9.23 -8.35 0.85
C TYR A 130 9.31 -8.25 -0.68
N ARG A 131 9.50 -9.35 -1.38
CA ARG A 131 9.49 -9.40 -2.84
C ARG A 131 8.20 -8.79 -3.40
N ARG A 132 7.05 -9.21 -2.89
CA ARG A 132 5.74 -8.68 -3.31
C ARG A 132 5.58 -7.20 -2.99
N PHE A 133 6.08 -6.76 -1.85
CA PHE A 133 6.05 -5.35 -1.47
C PHE A 133 6.86 -4.49 -2.44
N VAL A 134 8.09 -4.89 -2.76
CA VAL A 134 8.95 -4.14 -3.71
C VAL A 134 8.31 -4.06 -5.09
N GLN A 135 7.76 -5.17 -5.59
CA GLN A 135 7.04 -5.19 -6.87
C GLN A 135 5.84 -4.26 -6.86
N MET A 136 4.96 -4.41 -5.87
CA MET A 136 3.73 -3.62 -5.79
C MET A 136 4.00 -2.12 -5.59
N TYR A 137 4.98 -1.78 -4.76
CA TYR A 137 5.41 -0.39 -4.56
C TYR A 137 6.04 0.20 -5.84
N GLY A 138 6.87 -0.57 -6.53
CA GLY A 138 7.45 -0.17 -7.81
C GLY A 138 6.37 0.08 -8.86
N ASP A 139 5.41 -0.81 -8.98
CA ASP A 139 4.31 -0.68 -9.95
C ASP A 139 3.40 0.51 -9.66
N VAL A 140 2.98 0.66 -8.40
CA VAL A 140 1.94 1.62 -8.02
C VAL A 140 2.51 2.98 -7.67
N VAL A 141 3.53 3.02 -6.79
CA VAL A 141 4.05 4.28 -6.25
C VAL A 141 5.09 4.90 -7.19
N LEU A 142 5.94 4.06 -7.78
CA LEU A 142 7.02 4.51 -8.66
C LEU A 142 6.64 4.49 -10.15
N GLY A 143 5.43 4.06 -10.48
CA GLY A 143 4.90 4.12 -11.84
C GLY A 143 5.56 3.16 -12.83
N MET A 144 6.11 2.05 -12.36
CA MET A 144 6.82 1.07 -13.19
C MET A 144 5.89 0.09 -13.90
N LYS A 145 4.60 0.07 -13.54
CA LYS A 145 3.61 -0.81 -14.19
C LYS A 145 3.47 -0.44 -15.67
N PRO A 146 3.51 -1.42 -16.57
CA PRO A 146 3.30 -1.19 -17.99
C PRO A 146 1.97 -0.49 -18.28
N THR A 147 1.99 0.47 -19.19
CA THR A 147 0.80 1.22 -19.61
C THR A 147 0.09 0.55 -20.79
N SER A 148 0.82 -0.24 -21.58
CA SER A 148 0.31 -0.98 -22.72
C SER A 148 0.51 -2.48 -22.55
N LYS A 149 -0.30 -3.28 -23.27
CA LYS A 149 -0.16 -4.75 -23.28
C LYS A 149 1.09 -5.22 -24.04
N GLU A 150 1.69 -4.36 -24.80
CA GLU A 150 2.90 -4.65 -25.58
C GLU A 150 4.18 -4.39 -24.77
N ASP A 151 4.08 -3.61 -23.69
CA ASP A 151 5.19 -3.34 -22.81
C ASP A 151 5.47 -4.52 -21.89
N ILE A 152 6.74 -4.84 -21.70
CA ILE A 152 7.15 -5.91 -20.79
C ILE A 152 7.20 -5.36 -19.37
N ASP A 153 6.50 -6.03 -18.46
CA ASP A 153 6.62 -5.75 -17.03
C ASP A 153 8.03 -6.13 -16.56
N PRO A 154 8.84 -5.18 -16.08
CA PRO A 154 10.22 -5.46 -15.68
C PRO A 154 10.33 -6.43 -14.53
N PHE A 155 9.38 -6.45 -13.60
CA PHE A 155 9.37 -7.36 -12.47
C PHE A 155 9.02 -8.79 -12.90
N GLU A 156 7.99 -8.94 -13.74
CA GLU A 156 7.61 -10.24 -14.28
C GLU A 156 8.74 -10.85 -15.14
N ALA A 157 9.44 -10.03 -15.95
CA ALA A 157 10.59 -10.48 -16.71
C ALA A 157 11.71 -11.03 -15.81
N ILE A 158 11.99 -10.37 -14.69
CA ILE A 158 12.99 -10.81 -13.71
C ILE A 158 12.54 -12.12 -13.02
N ILE A 159 11.26 -12.25 -12.66
CA ILE A 159 10.71 -13.49 -12.07
C ILE A 159 10.89 -14.65 -13.03
N GLU A 160 10.53 -14.48 -14.30
CA GLU A 160 10.67 -15.53 -15.32
C GLU A 160 12.13 -15.92 -15.57
N GLU A 161 13.05 -14.94 -15.55
CA GLU A 161 14.50 -15.20 -15.65
C GLU A 161 14.98 -16.09 -14.50
N VAL A 162 14.62 -15.77 -13.26
CA VAL A 162 15.03 -16.53 -12.08
C VAL A 162 14.41 -17.94 -12.08
N LYS A 163 13.11 -18.07 -12.41
CA LYS A 163 12.45 -19.36 -12.54
C LYS A 163 13.11 -20.23 -13.61
N LYS A 164 13.43 -19.65 -14.75
CA LYS A 164 14.12 -20.36 -15.85
C LYS A 164 15.51 -20.83 -15.44
N ALA A 165 16.28 -19.98 -14.77
CA ALA A 165 17.61 -20.33 -14.28
C ALA A 165 17.59 -21.48 -13.27
N LYS A 166 16.56 -21.54 -12.42
CA LYS A 166 16.34 -22.62 -11.45
C LYS A 166 15.70 -23.87 -12.05
N GLY A 167 15.05 -23.76 -13.20
CA GLY A 167 14.33 -24.86 -13.84
C GLY A 167 12.95 -25.15 -13.22
N VAL A 168 12.31 -24.14 -12.60
CA VAL A 168 10.97 -24.24 -12.00
C VAL A 168 9.95 -23.43 -12.80
N LYS A 169 8.66 -23.70 -12.56
CA LYS A 169 7.56 -23.04 -13.28
C LYS A 169 6.70 -22.15 -12.41
N LEU A 170 6.59 -22.46 -11.11
CA LEU A 170 5.71 -21.77 -10.20
C LEU A 170 6.50 -20.92 -9.19
N ASP A 171 5.96 -19.79 -8.79
CA ASP A 171 6.58 -18.89 -7.80
C ASP A 171 6.76 -19.56 -6.42
N ASN A 172 5.87 -20.50 -6.07
CA ASN A 172 5.96 -21.23 -4.81
C ASN A 172 7.10 -22.27 -4.77
N GLU A 173 7.73 -22.54 -5.89
CA GLU A 173 8.91 -23.42 -6.00
C GLU A 173 10.22 -22.65 -5.76
N LEU A 174 10.16 -21.32 -5.69
CA LEU A 174 11.31 -20.48 -5.36
C LEU A 174 11.62 -20.57 -3.86
N ASP A 175 12.89 -20.78 -3.54
CA ASP A 175 13.35 -20.81 -2.16
C ASP A 175 13.78 -19.42 -1.65
N VAL A 176 14.27 -19.35 -0.41
CA VAL A 176 14.65 -18.09 0.25
C VAL A 176 15.76 -17.37 -0.53
N GLU A 177 16.75 -18.07 -1.04
CA GLU A 177 17.87 -17.47 -1.78
C GLU A 177 17.42 -16.92 -3.14
N ASP A 178 16.47 -17.60 -3.80
CA ASP A 178 15.85 -17.09 -5.02
C ASP A 178 15.06 -15.81 -4.74
N LEU A 179 14.30 -15.77 -3.65
CA LEU A 179 13.53 -14.59 -3.25
C LEU A 179 14.42 -13.40 -2.88
N LYS A 180 15.54 -13.65 -2.20
CA LYS A 180 16.57 -12.61 -1.95
C LYS A 180 17.15 -12.08 -3.26
N THR A 181 17.42 -12.96 -4.21
CA THR A 181 17.89 -12.59 -5.55
C THR A 181 16.85 -11.73 -6.27
N LEU A 182 15.57 -12.10 -6.21
CA LEU A 182 14.49 -11.30 -6.80
C LEU A 182 14.43 -9.90 -6.19
N VAL A 183 14.44 -9.78 -4.86
CA VAL A 183 14.43 -8.47 -4.17
C VAL A 183 15.60 -7.60 -4.63
N SER A 184 16.80 -8.17 -4.69
CA SER A 184 18.00 -7.46 -5.16
C SER A 184 17.84 -6.96 -6.61
N LYS A 185 17.40 -7.83 -7.51
CA LYS A 185 17.16 -7.50 -8.93
C LYS A 185 16.05 -6.47 -9.10
N PHE A 186 14.97 -6.58 -8.33
CA PHE A 186 13.87 -5.61 -8.33
C PHE A 186 14.33 -4.22 -7.91
N LYS A 187 15.11 -4.12 -6.83
CA LYS A 187 15.66 -2.84 -6.38
C LYS A 187 16.64 -2.24 -7.41
N ALA A 188 17.42 -3.07 -8.07
CA ALA A 188 18.28 -2.63 -9.17
C ALA A 188 17.46 -2.11 -10.36
N ALA A 189 16.36 -2.78 -10.72
CA ALA A 189 15.44 -2.32 -11.77
C ALA A 189 14.77 -1.00 -11.41
N VAL A 190 14.35 -0.82 -10.16
CA VAL A 190 13.83 0.45 -9.63
C VAL A 190 14.86 1.55 -9.82
N LYS A 191 16.11 1.33 -9.40
CA LYS A 191 17.18 2.32 -9.56
C LYS A 191 17.46 2.66 -11.02
N ALA A 192 17.49 1.66 -11.88
CA ALA A 192 17.74 1.84 -13.31
C ALA A 192 16.64 2.65 -14.00
N GLN A 193 15.38 2.41 -13.65
CA GLN A 193 14.23 3.05 -14.30
C GLN A 193 13.89 4.41 -13.71
N THR A 194 14.03 4.60 -12.40
CA THR A 194 13.63 5.84 -11.70
C THR A 194 14.80 6.76 -11.37
N GLY A 195 16.02 6.26 -11.40
CA GLY A 195 17.23 6.98 -10.93
C GLY A 195 17.35 7.06 -9.41
N GLN A 196 16.40 6.51 -8.65
CA GLN A 196 16.35 6.58 -7.19
C GLN A 196 16.46 5.18 -6.58
N ASP A 197 17.01 5.11 -5.39
CA ASP A 197 17.02 3.87 -4.62
C ASP A 197 15.61 3.57 -4.07
N PHE A 198 15.30 2.29 -3.90
CA PHE A 198 14.05 1.88 -3.26
C PHE A 198 14.02 2.41 -1.81
N PRO A 199 12.92 3.05 -1.35
CA PRO A 199 12.88 3.68 -0.03
C PRO A 199 12.95 2.63 1.09
N THR A 200 13.83 2.85 2.05
CA THR A 200 14.05 1.97 3.22
C THR A 200 13.38 2.47 4.50
N CYS A 201 13.05 3.76 4.58
CA CYS A 201 12.34 4.34 5.70
C CYS A 201 10.84 4.01 5.65
N ALA A 202 10.31 3.39 6.71
CA ALA A 202 8.92 2.97 6.77
C ALA A 202 7.92 4.13 6.56
N TYR A 203 8.17 5.29 7.15
CA TYR A 203 7.31 6.46 6.98
C TYR A 203 7.41 7.08 5.57
N GLU A 204 8.56 7.04 4.94
CA GLU A 204 8.70 7.45 3.53
C GLU A 204 7.87 6.54 2.62
N GLN A 205 7.93 5.23 2.84
CA GLN A 205 7.09 4.25 2.15
C GLN A 205 5.60 4.52 2.37
N LEU A 206 5.20 4.79 3.62
CA LEU A 206 3.81 5.08 3.98
C LEU A 206 3.28 6.32 3.25
N TRP A 207 4.03 7.42 3.26
CA TRP A 207 3.63 8.64 2.57
C TRP A 207 3.61 8.48 1.05
N GLY A 208 4.57 7.74 0.50
CA GLY A 208 4.56 7.39 -0.92
C GLY A 208 3.28 6.63 -1.31
N ALA A 209 2.89 5.65 -0.50
CA ALA A 209 1.68 4.87 -0.73
C ALA A 209 0.39 5.67 -0.57
N ILE A 210 0.27 6.52 0.46
CA ILE A 210 -0.88 7.39 0.68
C ILE A 210 -1.07 8.33 -0.52
N CYS A 211 0.01 9.00 -0.94
CA CYS A 211 -0.03 9.91 -2.08
C CYS A 211 -0.35 9.19 -3.40
N ALA A 212 0.17 7.97 -3.58
CA ALA A 212 -0.15 7.17 -4.77
C ALA A 212 -1.64 6.81 -4.84
N VAL A 213 -2.28 6.51 -3.70
CA VAL A 213 -3.72 6.27 -3.66
C VAL A 213 -4.49 7.54 -4.01
N PHE A 214 -4.11 8.71 -3.51
CA PHE A 214 -4.75 9.96 -3.94
C PHE A 214 -4.55 10.20 -5.44
N ASN A 215 -3.35 10.02 -5.97
CA ASN A 215 -3.07 10.18 -7.39
C ASN A 215 -3.88 9.22 -8.27
N SER A 216 -4.18 8.02 -7.78
CA SER A 216 -4.95 7.04 -8.53
C SER A 216 -6.39 7.49 -8.81
N TRP A 217 -6.94 8.42 -8.01
CA TRP A 217 -8.26 9.02 -8.27
C TRP A 217 -8.33 9.73 -9.62
N MET A 218 -7.24 10.37 -10.04
CA MET A 218 -7.15 11.13 -11.30
C MET A 218 -6.37 10.41 -12.40
N ASN A 219 -6.14 9.10 -12.30
CA ASN A 219 -5.59 8.35 -13.41
C ASN A 219 -6.62 8.21 -14.54
N GLU A 220 -6.16 8.03 -15.77
CA GLU A 220 -7.02 8.00 -16.97
C GLU A 220 -8.16 6.97 -16.88
N ARG A 221 -7.84 5.76 -16.39
CA ARG A 221 -8.85 4.70 -16.25
C ARG A 221 -9.89 5.03 -15.20
N ALA A 222 -9.50 5.62 -14.09
CA ALA A 222 -10.42 6.04 -13.04
C ALA A 222 -11.32 7.19 -13.52
N ILE A 223 -10.76 8.17 -14.23
CA ILE A 223 -11.53 9.27 -14.83
C ILE A 223 -12.55 8.73 -15.84
N LEU A 224 -12.13 7.84 -16.74
CA LEU A 224 -13.02 7.25 -17.73
C LEU A 224 -14.15 6.47 -17.07
N TYR A 225 -13.83 5.63 -16.10
CA TYR A 225 -14.82 4.85 -15.33
C TYR A 225 -15.83 5.76 -14.63
N ARG A 226 -15.37 6.82 -13.96
CA ARG A 226 -16.27 7.77 -13.29
C ARG A 226 -17.21 8.49 -14.27
N LYS A 227 -16.69 8.88 -15.43
CA LYS A 227 -17.54 9.47 -16.49
C LYS A 227 -18.63 8.52 -16.98
N MET A 228 -18.29 7.24 -17.13
CA MET A 228 -19.26 6.22 -17.57
C MET A 228 -20.32 5.93 -16.51
N GLU A 229 -19.95 5.92 -15.25
CA GLU A 229 -20.84 5.61 -14.12
C GLU A 229 -21.51 6.85 -13.49
N GLY A 230 -21.25 8.03 -14.01
CA GLY A 230 -21.81 9.28 -13.47
C GLY A 230 -21.32 9.62 -12.06
N ILE A 231 -20.09 9.24 -11.72
CA ILE A 231 -19.48 9.50 -10.42
C ILE A 231 -18.76 10.85 -10.46
N PRO A 232 -19.13 11.83 -9.63
CA PRO A 232 -18.52 13.15 -9.59
C PRO A 232 -17.05 13.11 -9.16
N ASP A 233 -16.20 13.94 -9.78
CA ASP A 233 -14.77 14.03 -9.44
C ASP A 233 -14.55 14.56 -8.03
N GLU A 234 -15.42 15.45 -7.56
CA GLU A 234 -15.38 16.05 -6.21
C GLU A 234 -15.67 15.05 -5.08
N TRP A 235 -16.06 13.82 -5.37
CA TRP A 235 -16.26 12.82 -4.32
C TRP A 235 -14.94 12.34 -3.70
N GLY A 236 -13.86 12.35 -4.46
CA GLY A 236 -12.55 11.90 -3.98
C GLY A 236 -12.51 10.42 -3.56
N THR A 237 -11.35 10.02 -3.07
CA THR A 237 -11.17 8.71 -2.45
C THR A 237 -10.65 8.85 -1.02
N ALA A 238 -11.12 8.02 -0.11
CA ALA A 238 -10.51 7.85 1.19
C ALA A 238 -9.29 6.92 1.08
N VAL A 239 -8.39 7.01 2.05
CA VAL A 239 -7.23 6.11 2.20
C VAL A 239 -7.37 5.37 3.52
N SER A 240 -7.46 4.05 3.45
CA SER A 240 -7.48 3.18 4.64
C SER A 240 -6.10 2.60 4.88
N VAL A 241 -5.61 2.74 6.11
CA VAL A 241 -4.33 2.19 6.60
C VAL A 241 -4.64 1.18 7.71
N GLN A 242 -4.19 -0.07 7.53
CA GLN A 242 -4.45 -1.19 8.45
C GLN A 242 -3.21 -2.04 8.66
#